data_d69cc255a6a7a0173b99c1d0afaac91e
#
_entry.id   d69cc255a6a7a0173b99c1d0afaac91e
#
_cell.length_a   1.000
_cell.length_b   1.000
_cell.length_c   1.000
_cell.angle_alpha   90.00
_cell.angle_beta   90.00
_cell.angle_gamma   90.00
#
_symmetry.space_group_name_H-M   'P 1'
#
loop_
_entity.id
_entity.type
_entity.pdbx_description
1 polymer ?
#
loop_
_entity_poly.entity_id
_entity_poly.type
_entity_poly.pdbx_seq_one_letter_code
_entity_poly.pdbx_strand_id
1 'polypeptide(L)'
;AETGNMVLMGLNIAQGNWQKVPHYLIPIVCYALGVLVAEQIKGRYKNNTDINMHWRQIVVLAEILVVAVAAFIPQGELDIVANSSIAFVCSMQVESFRKVNGNAYATTMCTGNLRSGMEHIHKMLFQNNRESRKAALEYFGIIASFIFGAMVGVWTADRWQGRAALVCCGFLVAVFAIMFVREEETQEEEQREAKKYQ
;
A
#
# COMPACT_ATOMS: atom_id res chain seq x y z
N ALA A 1 7.96 -6.97 4.80
CA ALA A 1 8.99 -7.25 3.81
C ALA A 1 10.31 -6.61 4.22
N GLU A 2 10.43 -5.30 4.39
CA GLU A 2 11.71 -4.63 4.63
C GLU A 2 12.36 -4.99 5.97
N THR A 3 11.60 -5.26 7.02
CA THR A 3 12.13 -5.80 8.28
C THR A 3 12.85 -7.13 8.05
N GLY A 4 12.30 -8.01 7.22
CA GLY A 4 12.94 -9.26 6.81
C GLY A 4 14.24 -9.02 6.03
N ASN A 5 14.23 -8.08 5.09
CA ASN A 5 15.42 -7.70 4.34
C ASN A 5 16.53 -7.16 5.25
N MET A 6 16.20 -6.32 6.25
CA MET A 6 17.17 -5.82 7.24
C MET A 6 17.77 -6.95 8.08
N VAL A 7 16.95 -7.89 8.55
CA VAL A 7 17.41 -9.05 9.34
C VAL A 7 18.32 -9.96 8.51
N LEU A 8 17.89 -10.31 7.29
CA LEU A 8 18.66 -11.18 6.38
C LEU A 8 19.95 -10.51 5.92
N MET A 9 19.95 -9.19 5.71
CA MET A 9 21.16 -8.42 5.44
C MET A 9 22.15 -8.52 6.61
N GLY A 10 21.68 -8.29 7.84
CA GLY A 10 22.51 -8.40 9.05
C GLY A 10 23.10 -9.81 9.23
N LEU A 11 22.29 -10.84 8.99
CA LEU A 11 22.73 -12.24 9.06
C LEU A 11 23.84 -12.51 8.04
N ASN A 12 23.69 -12.10 6.78
CA ASN A 12 24.68 -12.34 5.73
C ASN A 12 25.97 -11.54 5.97
N ILE A 13 25.89 -10.32 6.49
CA ILE A 13 27.07 -9.55 6.93
C ILE A 13 27.83 -10.31 8.02
N ALA A 14 27.14 -10.79 9.07
CA ALA A 14 27.76 -11.52 10.17
C ALA A 14 28.42 -12.84 9.72
N GLN A 15 27.88 -13.47 8.68
CA GLN A 15 28.42 -14.71 8.08
C GLN A 15 29.51 -14.46 7.04
N GLY A 16 29.84 -13.20 6.73
CA GLY A 16 30.82 -12.87 5.67
C GLY A 16 30.30 -13.04 4.24
N ASN A 17 29.01 -13.24 4.03
CA ASN A 17 28.38 -13.46 2.73
C ASN A 17 28.10 -12.14 1.99
N TRP A 18 29.11 -11.33 1.76
CA TRP A 18 29.01 -9.98 1.19
C TRP A 18 28.32 -9.93 -0.18
N GLN A 19 28.41 -11.00 -0.97
CA GLN A 19 27.78 -11.09 -2.29
C GLN A 19 26.24 -11.07 -2.22
N LYS A 20 25.66 -11.48 -1.08
CA LYS A 20 24.19 -11.48 -0.87
C LYS A 20 23.66 -10.17 -0.29
N VAL A 21 24.51 -9.33 0.27
CA VAL A 21 24.10 -8.06 0.90
C VAL A 21 23.34 -7.15 -0.06
N PRO A 22 23.76 -6.97 -1.33
CA PRO A 22 23.00 -6.13 -2.27
C PRO A 22 21.56 -6.62 -2.52
N HIS A 23 21.30 -7.92 -2.48
CA HIS A 23 19.95 -8.48 -2.68
C HIS A 23 18.93 -8.00 -1.62
N TYR A 24 19.40 -7.68 -0.44
CA TYR A 24 18.56 -7.16 0.65
C TYR A 24 18.62 -5.64 0.75
N LEU A 25 19.78 -5.04 0.47
CA LEU A 25 19.97 -3.59 0.58
C LEU A 25 19.20 -2.83 -0.51
N ILE A 26 19.22 -3.32 -1.77
CA ILE A 26 18.58 -2.63 -2.89
C ILE A 26 17.06 -2.47 -2.68
N PRO A 27 16.28 -3.50 -2.30
CA PRO A 27 14.87 -3.32 -1.98
C PRO A 27 14.62 -2.31 -0.85
N ILE A 28 15.47 -2.30 0.21
CA ILE A 28 15.36 -1.32 1.31
C ILE A 28 15.53 0.11 0.79
N VAL A 29 16.54 0.34 -0.06
CA VAL A 29 16.76 1.65 -0.68
C VAL A 29 15.61 2.04 -1.59
N CYS A 30 15.10 1.11 -2.40
CA CYS A 30 13.94 1.34 -3.27
C CYS A 30 12.68 1.67 -2.45
N TYR A 31 12.47 1.01 -1.32
CA TYR A 31 11.39 1.33 -0.41
C TYR A 31 11.52 2.77 0.12
N ALA A 32 12.70 3.17 0.58
CA ALA A 32 12.94 4.53 1.05
C ALA A 32 12.69 5.57 -0.06
N LEU A 33 13.13 5.30 -1.29
CA LEU A 33 12.89 6.16 -2.45
C LEU A 33 11.40 6.27 -2.77
N GLY A 34 10.64 5.19 -2.66
CA GLY A 34 9.19 5.21 -2.90
C GLY A 34 8.45 6.10 -1.89
N VAL A 35 8.84 6.09 -0.61
CA VAL A 35 8.31 7.03 0.39
C VAL A 35 8.59 8.47 -0.02
N LEU A 36 9.84 8.78 -0.43
CA LEU A 36 10.21 10.13 -0.84
C LEU A 36 9.43 10.61 -2.06
N VAL A 37 9.24 9.72 -3.05
CA VAL A 37 8.45 10.03 -4.26
C VAL A 37 6.99 10.28 -3.90
N ALA A 38 6.37 9.46 -3.05
CA ALA A 38 4.99 9.64 -2.61
C ALA A 38 4.81 10.98 -1.87
N GLU A 39 5.72 11.34 -0.97
CA GLU A 39 5.70 12.64 -0.28
C GLU A 39 5.92 13.81 -1.24
N GLN A 40 6.79 13.65 -2.25
CA GLN A 40 7.00 14.68 -3.28
C GLN A 40 5.73 14.91 -4.11
N ILE A 41 5.07 13.83 -4.55
CA ILE A 41 3.79 13.91 -5.28
C ILE A 41 2.75 14.61 -4.41
N LYS A 42 2.60 14.19 -3.17
CA LYS A 42 1.68 14.79 -2.21
C LYS A 42 1.96 16.28 -1.99
N GLY A 43 3.22 16.66 -1.77
CA GLY A 43 3.62 18.06 -1.56
C GLY A 43 3.31 18.94 -2.77
N ARG A 44 3.45 18.40 -3.99
CA ARG A 44 3.25 19.16 -5.23
C ARG A 44 1.78 19.26 -5.65
N TYR A 45 1.00 18.19 -5.43
CA TYR A 45 -0.35 18.09 -6.02
C TYR A 45 -1.49 18.12 -4.99
N LYS A 46 -1.22 18.06 -3.68
CA LYS A 46 -2.28 18.05 -2.66
C LYS A 46 -3.15 19.32 -2.66
N ASN A 47 -2.56 20.48 -2.96
CA ASN A 47 -3.23 21.77 -2.95
C ASN A 47 -3.33 22.38 -4.36
N ASN A 48 -3.09 21.60 -5.41
CA ASN A 48 -3.13 22.10 -6.78
C ASN A 48 -4.53 21.87 -7.36
N THR A 49 -5.22 22.96 -7.68
CA THR A 49 -6.56 22.96 -8.29
C THR A 49 -6.53 22.87 -9.82
N ASP A 50 -5.35 22.95 -10.44
CA ASP A 50 -5.20 22.95 -11.91
C ASP A 50 -5.35 21.56 -12.54
N ILE A 51 -5.33 20.50 -11.71
CA ILE A 51 -5.44 19.10 -12.17
C ILE A 51 -6.68 18.50 -11.55
N ASN A 52 -7.63 18.04 -12.38
CA ASN A 52 -8.85 17.33 -11.98
C ASN A 52 -8.57 15.91 -11.45
N MET A 53 -7.41 15.68 -10.82
CA MET A 53 -7.00 14.40 -10.26
C MET A 53 -6.46 14.59 -8.85
N HIS A 54 -7.01 13.85 -7.90
CA HIS A 54 -6.47 13.81 -6.55
C HIS A 54 -5.06 13.20 -6.55
N TRP A 55 -4.10 13.75 -5.77
CA TRP A 55 -2.72 13.29 -5.72
C TRP A 55 -2.56 11.77 -5.47
N ARG A 56 -3.49 11.14 -4.72
CA ARG A 56 -3.50 9.68 -4.50
C ARG A 56 -3.80 8.90 -5.78
N GLN A 57 -4.60 9.42 -6.69
CA GLN A 57 -4.86 8.79 -7.99
C GLN A 57 -3.59 8.77 -8.84
N ILE A 58 -2.76 9.84 -8.77
CA ILE A 58 -1.46 9.90 -9.45
C ILE A 58 -0.54 8.80 -8.91
N VAL A 59 -0.53 8.59 -7.58
CA VAL A 59 0.26 7.51 -6.96
C VAL A 59 -0.24 6.14 -7.42
N VAL A 60 -1.54 5.88 -7.38
CA VAL A 60 -2.11 4.59 -7.81
C VAL A 60 -1.81 4.33 -9.30
N LEU A 61 -1.86 5.36 -10.15
CA LEU A 61 -1.49 5.23 -11.56
C LEU A 61 -0.01 4.84 -11.72
N ALA A 62 0.89 5.49 -10.96
CA ALA A 62 2.31 5.13 -10.96
C ALA A 62 2.52 3.68 -10.47
N GLU A 63 1.79 3.25 -9.44
CA GLU A 63 1.81 1.88 -8.93
C GLU A 63 1.38 0.87 -10.01
N ILE A 64 0.28 1.13 -10.73
CA ILE A 64 -0.19 0.28 -11.82
C ILE A 64 0.90 0.13 -12.89
N LEU A 65 1.52 1.23 -13.31
CA LEU A 65 2.55 1.21 -14.33
C LEU A 65 3.79 0.39 -13.90
N VAL A 66 4.27 0.61 -12.68
CA VAL A 66 5.46 -0.12 -12.16
C VAL A 66 5.16 -1.60 -12.00
N VAL A 67 4.01 -1.97 -11.42
CA VAL A 67 3.63 -3.39 -11.24
C VAL A 67 3.39 -4.06 -12.59
N ALA A 68 2.78 -3.37 -13.56
CA ALA A 68 2.59 -3.90 -14.91
C ALA A 68 3.92 -4.20 -15.59
N VAL A 69 4.90 -3.30 -15.49
CA VAL A 69 6.25 -3.53 -16.03
C VAL A 69 6.94 -4.68 -15.29
N ALA A 70 6.87 -4.70 -13.94
CA ALA A 70 7.47 -5.75 -13.13
C ALA A 70 6.91 -7.15 -13.45
N ALA A 71 5.63 -7.26 -13.84
CA ALA A 71 4.99 -8.51 -14.22
C ALA A 71 5.63 -9.20 -15.46
N PHE A 72 6.36 -8.45 -16.27
CA PHE A 72 7.02 -8.96 -17.47
C PHE A 72 8.53 -9.16 -17.27
N ILE A 73 9.07 -8.89 -16.09
CA ILE A 73 10.48 -9.16 -15.78
C ILE A 73 10.68 -10.68 -15.71
N PRO A 74 11.65 -11.24 -16.48
CA PRO A 74 11.96 -12.67 -16.43
C PRO A 74 12.43 -13.07 -15.03
N GLN A 75 11.96 -14.23 -14.55
CA GLN A 75 12.40 -14.80 -13.29
C GLN A 75 13.87 -15.28 -13.37
N GLY A 76 14.56 -15.22 -12.25
CA GLY A 76 15.95 -15.64 -12.11
C GLY A 76 16.89 -14.46 -11.83
N GLU A 77 17.79 -14.13 -12.74
CA GLU A 77 18.81 -13.08 -12.52
C GLU A 77 18.24 -11.69 -12.25
N LEU A 78 17.03 -11.40 -12.74
CA LEU A 78 16.34 -10.12 -12.57
C LEU A 78 15.33 -10.10 -11.40
N ASP A 79 15.28 -11.12 -10.58
CA ASP A 79 14.36 -11.17 -9.41
C ASP A 79 14.59 -10.00 -8.44
N ILE A 80 15.85 -9.54 -8.33
CA ILE A 80 16.19 -8.38 -7.50
C ILE A 80 15.51 -7.10 -8.04
N VAL A 81 15.40 -6.95 -9.35
CA VAL A 81 14.74 -5.79 -9.98
C VAL A 81 13.24 -5.86 -9.75
N ALA A 82 12.63 -7.04 -9.94
CA ALA A 82 11.20 -7.24 -9.68
C ALA A 82 10.87 -6.98 -8.20
N ASN A 83 11.62 -7.57 -7.26
CA ASN A 83 11.41 -7.39 -5.83
C ASN A 83 11.60 -5.93 -5.40
N SER A 84 12.59 -5.24 -5.94
CA SER A 84 12.86 -3.84 -5.64
C SER A 84 11.75 -2.92 -6.19
N SER A 85 11.21 -3.24 -7.36
CA SER A 85 10.06 -2.53 -7.93
C SER A 85 8.82 -2.68 -7.04
N ILE A 86 8.55 -3.88 -6.54
CA ILE A 86 7.45 -4.13 -5.60
C ILE A 86 7.68 -3.42 -4.26
N ALA A 87 8.92 -3.42 -3.72
CA ALA A 87 9.25 -2.69 -2.51
C ALA A 87 8.99 -1.17 -2.67
N PHE A 88 9.37 -0.60 -3.80
CA PHE A 88 9.12 0.79 -4.16
C PHE A 88 7.60 1.10 -4.19
N VAL A 89 6.80 0.30 -4.89
CA VAL A 89 5.34 0.46 -4.98
C VAL A 89 4.68 0.30 -3.61
N CYS A 90 5.04 -0.73 -2.84
CA CYS A 90 4.51 -0.96 -1.50
C CYS A 90 4.74 0.25 -0.58
N SER A 91 5.88 0.92 -0.70
CA SER A 91 6.18 2.10 0.09
C SER A 91 5.34 3.30 -0.30
N MET A 92 5.11 3.51 -1.61
CA MET A 92 4.20 4.55 -2.10
C MET A 92 2.78 4.33 -1.60
N GLN A 93 2.29 3.09 -1.66
CA GLN A 93 0.98 2.69 -1.13
C GLN A 93 0.85 2.98 0.36
N VAL A 94 1.81 2.54 1.18
CA VAL A 94 1.81 2.77 2.63
C VAL A 94 1.81 4.25 2.96
N GLU A 95 2.61 5.06 2.26
CA GLU A 95 2.68 6.50 2.51
C GLU A 95 1.40 7.23 2.10
N SER A 96 0.79 6.83 0.99
CA SER A 96 -0.40 7.49 0.46
C SER A 96 -1.69 7.14 1.22
N PHE A 97 -1.76 5.92 1.78
CA PHE A 97 -2.96 5.39 2.44
C PHE A 97 -2.69 5.07 3.92
N ARG A 98 -2.34 6.09 4.72
CA ARG A 98 -1.95 5.95 6.13
C ARG A 98 -3.11 5.94 7.11
N LYS A 99 -4.32 6.34 6.70
CA LYS A 99 -5.48 6.48 7.60
C LYS A 99 -6.76 6.00 6.92
N VAL A 100 -7.60 5.31 7.69
CA VAL A 100 -8.98 4.98 7.34
C VAL A 100 -9.89 5.43 8.48
N ASN A 101 -10.92 6.20 8.19
CA ASN A 101 -11.88 6.74 9.17
C ASN A 101 -11.20 7.39 10.40
N GLY A 102 -10.08 8.09 10.20
CA GLY A 102 -9.29 8.71 11.27
C GLY A 102 -8.28 7.79 11.97
N ASN A 103 -8.39 6.47 11.82
CA ASN A 103 -7.47 5.50 12.40
C ASN A 103 -6.23 5.33 11.54
N ALA A 104 -5.04 5.37 12.17
CA ALA A 104 -3.79 5.07 11.47
C ALA A 104 -3.68 3.56 11.23
N TYR A 105 -3.36 3.17 10.02
CA TYR A 105 -3.16 1.76 9.65
C TYR A 105 -2.06 1.62 8.59
N ALA A 106 -1.64 0.39 8.35
CA ALA A 106 -0.73 0.08 7.27
C ALA A 106 -1.31 -1.04 6.40
N THR A 107 -1.36 -0.80 5.08
CA THR A 107 -1.90 -1.75 4.11
C THR A 107 -1.06 -3.03 3.98
N THR A 108 0.23 -2.92 4.21
CA THR A 108 1.23 -3.99 3.98
C THR A 108 1.85 -4.55 5.27
N MET A 109 1.46 -4.05 6.45
CA MET A 109 2.02 -4.46 7.75
C MET A 109 0.90 -4.85 8.71
N CYS A 110 0.83 -6.15 9.08
CA CYS A 110 -0.24 -6.67 9.93
C CYS A 110 0.03 -6.53 11.43
N THR A 111 1.30 -6.54 11.88
CA THR A 111 1.64 -6.52 13.31
C THR A 111 1.15 -5.26 14.01
N GLY A 112 1.33 -4.09 13.40
CA GLY A 112 0.81 -2.82 13.91
C GLY A 112 -0.71 -2.78 13.96
N ASN A 113 -1.36 -3.28 12.90
CA ASN A 113 -2.82 -3.36 12.83
C ASN A 113 -3.37 -4.33 13.90
N LEU A 114 -2.72 -5.47 14.12
CA LEU A 114 -3.10 -6.42 15.17
C LEU A 114 -3.01 -5.79 16.56
N ARG A 115 -1.90 -5.10 16.87
CA ARG A 115 -1.75 -4.37 18.12
C ARG A 115 -2.87 -3.36 18.32
N SER A 116 -3.12 -2.48 17.34
CA SER A 116 -4.17 -1.47 17.42
C SER A 116 -5.57 -2.09 17.53
N GLY A 117 -5.84 -3.16 16.80
CA GLY A 117 -7.08 -3.92 16.91
C GLY A 117 -7.32 -4.46 18.33
N MET A 118 -6.29 -5.03 18.96
CA MET A 118 -6.37 -5.53 20.35
C MET A 118 -6.52 -4.39 21.36
N GLU A 119 -5.87 -3.23 21.17
CA GLU A 119 -6.10 -2.05 22.02
C GLU A 119 -7.56 -1.59 21.97
N HIS A 120 -8.18 -1.61 20.78
CA HIS A 120 -9.61 -1.27 20.64
C HIS A 120 -10.54 -2.33 21.23
N ILE A 121 -10.21 -3.62 21.14
CA ILE A 121 -10.95 -4.68 21.85
C ILE A 121 -10.88 -4.45 23.36
N HIS A 122 -9.70 -4.14 23.91
CA HIS A 122 -9.56 -3.84 25.34
C HIS A 122 -10.45 -2.66 25.76
N LYS A 123 -10.44 -1.55 25.00
CA LYS A 123 -11.31 -0.39 25.27
C LYS A 123 -12.80 -0.74 25.22
N MET A 124 -13.20 -1.62 24.29
CA MET A 124 -14.58 -2.08 24.19
C MET A 124 -15.00 -2.92 25.40
N LEU A 125 -14.16 -3.87 25.83
CA LEU A 125 -14.50 -4.82 26.88
C LEU A 125 -14.38 -4.22 28.29
N PHE A 126 -13.38 -3.41 28.54
CA PHE A 126 -13.04 -2.94 29.88
C PHE A 126 -13.37 -1.47 30.16
N GLN A 127 -13.55 -0.66 29.10
CA GLN A 127 -13.87 0.76 29.23
C GLN A 127 -15.26 1.11 28.68
N ASN A 128 -16.05 0.10 28.28
CA ASN A 128 -17.41 0.24 27.71
C ASN A 128 -17.50 1.23 26.54
N ASN A 129 -16.41 1.37 25.76
CA ASN A 129 -16.35 2.30 24.62
C ASN A 129 -16.87 1.61 23.35
N ARG A 130 -18.15 1.91 22.99
CA ARG A 130 -18.80 1.32 21.82
C ARG A 130 -18.19 1.76 20.47
N GLU A 131 -17.61 2.94 20.38
CA GLU A 131 -16.94 3.42 19.16
C GLU A 131 -15.71 2.58 18.83
N SER A 132 -15.03 2.07 19.86
CA SER A 132 -13.87 1.17 19.69
C SER A 132 -14.21 -0.14 18.98
N ARG A 133 -15.50 -0.58 18.99
CA ARG A 133 -15.93 -1.77 18.24
C ARG A 133 -15.76 -1.58 16.74
N LYS A 134 -16.11 -0.41 16.19
CA LYS A 134 -15.98 -0.12 14.77
C LYS A 134 -14.50 -0.11 14.37
N ALA A 135 -13.66 0.58 15.15
CA ALA A 135 -12.22 0.62 14.90
C ALA A 135 -11.59 -0.78 14.97
N ALA A 136 -11.94 -1.62 15.96
CA ALA A 136 -11.46 -3.00 16.04
C ALA A 136 -11.83 -3.80 14.79
N LEU A 137 -13.10 -3.72 14.32
CA LEU A 137 -13.56 -4.42 13.11
C LEU A 137 -12.79 -3.94 11.86
N GLU A 138 -12.47 -2.64 11.76
CA GLU A 138 -11.67 -2.10 10.66
C GLU A 138 -10.26 -2.71 10.65
N TYR A 139 -9.56 -2.74 11.79
CA TYR A 139 -8.23 -3.34 11.89
C TYR A 139 -8.22 -4.84 11.55
N PHE A 140 -9.17 -5.61 12.08
CA PHE A 140 -9.28 -7.04 11.77
C PHE A 140 -9.73 -7.27 10.33
N GLY A 141 -10.55 -6.41 9.76
CA GLY A 141 -10.93 -6.42 8.35
C GLY A 141 -9.71 -6.23 7.43
N ILE A 142 -8.81 -5.31 7.77
CA ILE A 142 -7.55 -5.09 7.04
C ILE A 142 -6.66 -6.34 7.11
N ILE A 143 -6.52 -6.95 8.31
CA ILE A 143 -5.73 -8.18 8.48
C ILE A 143 -6.33 -9.33 7.67
N ALA A 144 -7.66 -9.51 7.71
CA ALA A 144 -8.36 -10.53 6.92
C ALA A 144 -8.16 -10.31 5.41
N SER A 145 -8.24 -9.06 4.94
CA SER A 145 -7.98 -8.70 3.54
C SER A 145 -6.54 -8.99 3.14
N PHE A 146 -5.58 -8.75 4.02
CA PHE A 146 -4.17 -9.09 3.78
C PHE A 146 -3.97 -10.60 3.64
N ILE A 147 -4.55 -11.40 4.54
CA ILE A 147 -4.49 -12.88 4.47
C ILE A 147 -5.14 -13.38 3.17
N PHE A 148 -6.31 -12.85 2.83
CA PHE A 148 -7.00 -13.19 1.59
C PHE A 148 -6.16 -12.84 0.36
N GLY A 149 -5.55 -11.64 0.35
CA GLY A 149 -4.64 -11.24 -0.72
C GLY A 149 -3.43 -12.16 -0.86
N ALA A 150 -2.84 -12.61 0.25
CA ALA A 150 -1.75 -13.58 0.24
C ALA A 150 -2.18 -14.94 -0.35
N MET A 151 -3.37 -15.43 -0.01
CA MET A 151 -3.93 -16.67 -0.58
C MET A 151 -4.12 -16.56 -2.10
N VAL A 152 -4.74 -15.46 -2.56
CA VAL A 152 -4.92 -15.18 -3.99
C VAL A 152 -3.56 -15.06 -4.68
N GLY A 153 -2.60 -14.37 -4.05
CA GLY A 153 -1.26 -14.18 -4.57
C GLY A 153 -0.53 -15.49 -4.81
N VAL A 154 -0.53 -16.43 -3.84
CA VAL A 154 0.07 -17.76 -4.00
C VAL A 154 -0.63 -18.53 -5.10
N TRP A 155 -1.96 -18.61 -5.06
CA TRP A 155 -2.73 -19.36 -6.06
C TRP A 155 -2.51 -18.86 -7.49
N THR A 156 -2.37 -17.55 -7.69
CA THR A 156 -2.11 -16.95 -9.00
C THR A 156 -0.64 -17.11 -9.42
N ALA A 157 0.30 -17.00 -8.47
CA ALA A 157 1.72 -17.20 -8.73
C ALA A 157 2.04 -18.62 -9.19
N ASP A 158 1.41 -19.64 -8.59
CA ASP A 158 1.55 -21.05 -8.98
C ASP A 158 1.07 -21.31 -10.42
N ARG A 159 0.10 -20.51 -10.89
CA ARG A 159 -0.49 -20.65 -12.23
C ARG A 159 0.21 -19.82 -13.30
N TRP A 160 0.59 -18.58 -12.97
CA TRP A 160 1.01 -17.58 -13.94
C TRP A 160 2.41 -17.01 -13.66
N GLN A 161 3.09 -17.48 -12.61
CA GLN A 161 4.44 -17.05 -12.21
C GLN A 161 4.51 -15.49 -12.11
N GLY A 162 5.51 -14.86 -12.73
CA GLY A 162 5.68 -13.41 -12.70
C GLY A 162 4.43 -12.61 -13.17
N ARG A 163 3.67 -13.15 -14.12
CA ARG A 163 2.44 -12.51 -14.61
C ARG A 163 1.31 -12.47 -13.58
N ALA A 164 1.42 -13.18 -12.46
CA ALA A 164 0.48 -13.08 -11.34
C ALA A 164 0.38 -11.64 -10.80
N ALA A 165 1.43 -10.83 -10.93
CA ALA A 165 1.41 -9.42 -10.55
C ALA A 165 0.35 -8.60 -11.33
N LEU A 166 -0.08 -9.03 -12.52
CA LEU A 166 -1.17 -8.38 -13.27
C LEU A 166 -2.52 -8.47 -12.55
N VAL A 167 -2.72 -9.46 -11.68
CA VAL A 167 -3.92 -9.52 -10.82
C VAL A 167 -3.94 -8.34 -9.85
N CYS A 168 -2.78 -7.98 -9.29
CA CYS A 168 -2.65 -6.77 -8.47
C CYS A 168 -2.97 -5.52 -9.29
N CYS A 169 -2.53 -5.42 -10.55
CA CYS A 169 -2.91 -4.32 -11.43
C CYS A 169 -4.43 -4.23 -11.61
N GLY A 170 -5.13 -5.36 -11.76
CA GLY A 170 -6.59 -5.39 -11.85
C GLY A 170 -7.27 -4.79 -10.62
N PHE A 171 -6.80 -5.15 -9.40
CA PHE A 171 -7.31 -4.55 -8.17
C PHE A 171 -6.96 -3.05 -8.06
N LEU A 172 -5.76 -2.64 -8.44
CA LEU A 172 -5.36 -1.23 -8.44
C LEU A 172 -6.19 -0.40 -9.42
N VAL A 173 -6.50 -0.94 -10.61
CA VAL A 173 -7.40 -0.29 -11.58
C VAL A 173 -8.81 -0.15 -11.01
N ALA A 174 -9.34 -1.16 -10.33
CA ALA A 174 -10.64 -1.08 -9.66
C ALA A 174 -10.62 0.01 -8.56
N VAL A 175 -9.58 0.07 -7.73
CA VAL A 175 -9.41 1.13 -6.72
C VAL A 175 -9.33 2.50 -7.37
N PHE A 176 -8.56 2.64 -8.45
CA PHE A 176 -8.45 3.88 -9.21
C PHE A 176 -9.81 4.36 -9.74
N ALA A 177 -10.59 3.46 -10.33
CA ALA A 177 -11.92 3.77 -10.83
C ALA A 177 -12.89 4.20 -9.71
N ILE A 178 -12.89 3.50 -8.56
CA ILE A 178 -13.71 3.86 -7.39
C ILE A 178 -13.34 5.25 -6.86
N MET A 179 -12.04 5.56 -6.82
CA MET A 179 -11.57 6.88 -6.36
C MET A 179 -12.04 8.00 -7.28
N PHE A 180 -12.08 7.73 -8.60
CA PHE A 180 -12.53 8.71 -9.59
C PHE A 180 -14.03 9.02 -9.43
N VAL A 181 -14.86 7.99 -9.31
CA VAL A 181 -16.31 8.14 -9.13
C VAL A 181 -16.64 8.92 -7.84
N ARG A 182 -15.97 8.61 -6.72
CA ARG A 182 -16.20 9.31 -5.45
C ARG A 182 -15.80 10.79 -5.47
N GLU A 183 -14.80 11.14 -6.26
CA GLU A 183 -14.36 12.54 -6.39
C GLU A 183 -15.37 13.36 -7.20
N GLU A 184 -15.93 12.78 -8.28
CA GLU A 184 -17.01 13.40 -9.05
C GLU A 184 -18.27 13.63 -8.20
N GLU A 185 -18.69 12.64 -7.40
CA GLU A 185 -19.84 12.76 -6.49
C GLU A 185 -19.64 13.90 -5.46
N THR A 186 -18.44 14.01 -4.88
CA THR A 186 -18.13 15.06 -3.90
C THR A 186 -18.17 16.46 -4.54
N GLN A 187 -17.62 16.61 -5.73
CA GLN A 187 -17.65 17.88 -6.46
C GLN A 187 -19.08 18.29 -6.87
N GLU A 188 -19.91 17.34 -7.27
CA GLU A 188 -21.31 17.60 -7.59
C GLU A 188 -22.12 18.02 -6.34
N GLU A 189 -21.85 17.40 -5.18
CA GLU A 189 -22.50 17.78 -3.91
C GLU A 189 -22.10 19.20 -3.49
N GLU A 190 -20.83 19.54 -3.54
CA GLU A 190 -20.32 20.88 -3.24
C GLU A 190 -20.94 21.95 -4.16
N GLN A 191 -21.05 21.65 -5.47
CA GLN A 191 -21.69 22.55 -6.43
C GLN A 191 -23.19 22.69 -6.18
N ARG A 192 -23.89 21.65 -5.77
CA ARG A 192 -25.32 21.69 -5.41
C ARG A 192 -25.56 22.52 -4.14
N GLU A 193 -24.68 22.38 -3.15
CA GLU A 193 -24.75 23.20 -1.94
C GLU A 193 -24.46 24.68 -2.23
N ALA A 194 -23.43 24.98 -3.00
CA ALA A 194 -23.10 26.35 -3.39
C ALA A 194 -24.25 27.06 -4.14
N LYS A 195 -25.02 26.33 -4.98
CA LYS A 195 -26.20 26.85 -5.69
C LYS A 195 -27.42 27.05 -4.80
N LYS A 196 -27.48 26.45 -3.61
CA LYS A 196 -28.58 26.68 -2.64
C LYS A 196 -28.45 27.98 -1.86
N TYR A 197 -27.23 28.54 -1.82
CA TYR A 197 -26.93 29.77 -1.08
C TYR A 197 -26.77 31.02 -1.99
N GLN A 198 -27.01 30.85 -3.30
CA GLN A 198 -27.18 31.96 -4.27
C GLN A 198 -28.68 32.20 -4.57
#